data_aa592434096a2ce3b569e740ac5199a9
#
_entry.id   aa592434096a2ce3b569e740ac5199a9
#
_cell.length_a   1.000
_cell.length_b   1.000
_cell.length_c   1.000
_cell.angle_alpha   90.00
_cell.angle_beta   90.00
_cell.angle_gamma   90.00
#
_symmetry.space_group_name_H-M   'P 1'
#
loop_
_entity.id
_entity.type
_entity.pdbx_description
1 polymer ?
#
loop_
_entity_poly.entity_id
_entity_poly.type
_entity_poly.pdbx_seq_one_letter_code
_entity_poly.pdbx_strand_id
1 'polypeptide(L)'
;MNVWNNLAEPELFKQAFRKLANTAWKYCPNAAIVFSPNFASNFYANVDDYYPGDEYVDWVGLSLYATRYMSASTMREATEPEKLFYSNGDYANMIAQLKEIVELYGDRKPIMISESGSSHSINGKDNVDLTSFAKRQLEILYTYVNMVYPQVKCILHFDSNPSGAGNYDFSLYGNQTLKEHWQKLTSGNSAFLTGLDDKAEKAYVKAQDYSGKDKELWLYTYCVLPGDPETTVTYTYDGKVIKETKTMPFRCGMNTANISDGEHSLVVSVKAADGYEKVMPMKLVKANGVVTIDEAAQ
;
A
#
# COMPACT_ATOMS: atom_id res chain seq x y z
N MET A 1 -22.46 3.36 -14.44
CA MET A 1 -21.93 4.70 -14.67
C MET A 1 -22.31 5.52 -13.44
N ASN A 2 -21.34 5.88 -12.65
CA ASN A 2 -21.62 6.60 -11.40
C ASN A 2 -21.98 8.04 -11.75
N VAL A 3 -23.09 8.55 -11.22
CA VAL A 3 -23.63 9.89 -11.54
C VAL A 3 -22.65 11.02 -11.17
N TRP A 4 -21.68 10.69 -10.30
CA TRP A 4 -20.63 11.60 -9.84
C TRP A 4 -19.48 11.77 -10.84
N ASN A 5 -19.38 10.91 -11.85
CA ASN A 5 -18.33 10.91 -12.87
C ASN A 5 -18.84 11.52 -14.19
N ASN A 6 -19.46 12.67 -14.18
CA ASN A 6 -19.60 13.45 -15.38
C ASN A 6 -18.24 14.08 -15.72
N LEU A 7 -17.33 13.22 -16.16
CA LEU A 7 -15.96 13.53 -16.56
C LEU A 7 -15.87 14.24 -17.92
N ALA A 8 -17.00 14.74 -18.42
CA ALA A 8 -17.09 15.20 -19.78
C ALA A 8 -16.20 16.43 -20.08
N GLU A 9 -15.87 17.22 -19.04
CA GLU A 9 -15.21 18.52 -19.23
C GLU A 9 -14.18 18.79 -18.11
N PRO A 10 -12.92 18.36 -18.27
CA PRO A 10 -11.86 18.58 -17.26
C PRO A 10 -11.70 20.06 -16.87
N GLU A 11 -11.77 20.99 -17.82
CA GLU A 11 -11.63 22.41 -17.53
C GLU A 11 -12.79 22.96 -16.69
N LEU A 12 -14.01 22.50 -16.94
CA LEU A 12 -15.16 22.89 -16.12
C LEU A 12 -15.03 22.35 -14.69
N PHE A 13 -14.57 21.12 -14.54
CA PHE A 13 -14.27 20.54 -13.24
C PHE A 13 -13.21 21.36 -12.48
N LYS A 14 -12.09 21.69 -13.12
CA LYS A 14 -11.02 22.50 -12.51
C LYS A 14 -11.54 23.88 -12.07
N GLN A 15 -12.35 24.54 -12.91
CA GLN A 15 -12.95 25.83 -12.55
C GLN A 15 -13.88 25.71 -11.34
N ALA A 16 -14.73 24.68 -11.31
CA ALA A 16 -15.62 24.43 -10.17
C ALA A 16 -14.85 24.14 -8.89
N PHE A 17 -13.80 23.31 -8.97
CA PHE A 17 -12.95 22.97 -7.84
C PHE A 17 -12.23 24.22 -7.28
N ARG A 18 -11.63 25.05 -8.15
CA ARG A 18 -10.98 26.32 -7.75
C ARG A 18 -11.95 27.28 -7.06
N LYS A 19 -13.17 27.38 -7.58
CA LYS A 19 -14.22 28.19 -6.95
C LYS A 19 -14.59 27.65 -5.57
N LEU A 20 -14.69 26.32 -5.43
CA LEU A 20 -14.97 25.66 -4.14
C LEU A 20 -13.84 25.94 -3.15
N ALA A 21 -12.58 25.73 -3.53
CA ALA A 21 -11.41 25.96 -2.69
C ALA A 21 -11.37 27.42 -2.18
N ASN A 22 -11.49 28.39 -3.09
CA ASN A 22 -11.52 29.81 -2.73
C ASN A 22 -12.70 30.16 -1.80
N THR A 23 -13.84 29.51 -1.99
CA THR A 23 -15.01 29.74 -1.13
C THR A 23 -14.78 29.12 0.24
N ALA A 24 -14.24 27.91 0.30
CA ALA A 24 -13.91 27.25 1.56
C ALA A 24 -12.92 28.09 2.39
N TRP A 25 -11.84 28.54 1.81
CA TRP A 25 -10.84 29.38 2.52
C TRP A 25 -11.38 30.74 2.95
N LYS A 26 -12.33 31.31 2.21
CA LYS A 26 -12.99 32.56 2.63
C LYS A 26 -13.72 32.42 3.97
N TYR A 27 -14.36 31.28 4.21
CA TYR A 27 -15.18 31.05 5.41
C TYR A 27 -14.49 30.16 6.44
N CYS A 28 -13.56 29.32 6.02
CA CYS A 28 -12.77 28.38 6.84
C CYS A 28 -11.29 28.45 6.44
N PRO A 29 -10.56 29.51 6.81
CA PRO A 29 -9.19 29.74 6.31
C PRO A 29 -8.19 28.66 6.69
N ASN A 30 -8.51 27.84 7.70
CA ASN A 30 -7.67 26.72 8.14
C ASN A 30 -8.11 25.37 7.52
N ALA A 31 -9.08 25.34 6.59
CA ALA A 31 -9.48 24.12 5.92
C ALA A 31 -8.39 23.67 4.93
N ALA A 32 -7.98 22.42 5.02
CA ALA A 32 -7.16 21.79 4.01
C ALA A 32 -8.04 21.24 2.88
N ILE A 33 -7.67 21.54 1.65
CA ILE A 33 -8.41 21.11 0.46
C ILE A 33 -7.74 19.87 -0.14
N VAL A 34 -8.53 18.82 -0.32
CA VAL A 34 -8.06 17.54 -0.86
C VAL A 34 -8.58 17.32 -2.26
N PHE A 35 -7.70 17.15 -3.24
CA PHE A 35 -8.06 16.60 -4.53
C PHE A 35 -8.05 15.08 -4.42
N SER A 36 -9.23 14.45 -4.43
CA SER A 36 -9.37 13.02 -4.18
C SER A 36 -10.20 12.32 -5.25
N PRO A 37 -9.58 11.88 -6.35
CA PRO A 37 -10.24 11.03 -7.32
C PRO A 37 -10.53 9.64 -6.75
N ASN A 38 -11.61 9.00 -7.24
CA ASN A 38 -11.95 7.63 -6.85
C ASN A 38 -11.00 6.58 -7.43
N PHE A 39 -10.36 6.90 -8.55
CA PHE A 39 -9.46 6.00 -9.27
C PHE A 39 -8.27 6.80 -9.81
N ALA A 40 -7.13 6.14 -9.94
CA ALA A 40 -6.05 6.57 -10.82
C ALA A 40 -6.53 6.62 -12.29
N SER A 41 -5.65 7.00 -13.21
CA SER A 41 -6.01 7.06 -14.64
C SER A 41 -6.51 5.72 -15.16
N ASN A 42 -7.45 5.77 -16.08
CA ASN A 42 -8.03 4.62 -16.73
C ASN A 42 -8.31 4.90 -18.21
N PHE A 43 -8.95 3.97 -18.92
CA PHE A 43 -9.28 4.10 -20.34
C PHE A 43 -10.09 5.35 -20.71
N TYR A 44 -10.82 5.93 -19.75
CA TYR A 44 -11.78 7.00 -20.00
C TYR A 44 -11.31 8.36 -19.53
N ALA A 45 -10.35 8.40 -18.61
CA ALA A 45 -9.89 9.64 -18.01
C ALA A 45 -8.46 9.51 -17.50
N ASN A 46 -7.65 10.53 -17.79
CA ASN A 46 -6.38 10.75 -17.15
C ASN A 46 -6.61 11.64 -15.91
N VAL A 47 -6.14 11.21 -14.74
CA VAL A 47 -6.37 11.92 -13.48
C VAL A 47 -5.75 13.32 -13.50
N ASP A 48 -4.62 13.50 -14.16
CA ASP A 48 -3.91 14.78 -14.21
C ASP A 48 -4.67 15.83 -15.04
N ASP A 49 -5.49 15.43 -16.00
CA ASP A 49 -6.33 16.35 -16.76
C ASP A 49 -7.32 17.11 -15.85
N TYR A 50 -7.69 16.54 -14.71
CA TYR A 50 -8.64 17.10 -13.74
C TYR A 50 -7.95 17.82 -12.58
N TYR A 51 -6.62 17.80 -12.50
CA TYR A 51 -5.90 18.42 -11.39
C TYR A 51 -6.04 19.96 -11.44
N PRO A 52 -6.58 20.60 -10.39
CA PRO A 52 -6.92 22.03 -10.44
C PRO A 52 -5.73 22.97 -10.31
N GLY A 53 -4.57 22.46 -9.96
CA GLY A 53 -3.34 23.22 -9.73
C GLY A 53 -2.92 23.19 -8.27
N ASP A 54 -1.61 23.27 -8.04
CA ASP A 54 -1.00 23.13 -6.70
C ASP A 54 -1.48 24.20 -5.72
N GLU A 55 -1.81 25.39 -6.21
CA GLU A 55 -2.27 26.51 -5.41
C GLU A 55 -3.70 26.32 -4.86
N TYR A 56 -4.43 25.30 -5.34
CA TYR A 56 -5.80 24.97 -4.90
C TYR A 56 -5.90 23.66 -4.14
N VAL A 57 -4.79 22.98 -3.94
CA VAL A 57 -4.76 21.64 -3.34
C VAL A 57 -3.72 21.57 -2.23
N ASP A 58 -4.13 21.19 -1.04
CA ASP A 58 -3.23 20.94 0.09
C ASP A 58 -2.77 19.48 0.14
N TRP A 59 -3.67 18.55 -0.19
CA TRP A 59 -3.45 17.10 -0.19
C TRP A 59 -3.99 16.48 -1.46
N VAL A 60 -3.32 15.43 -1.95
CA VAL A 60 -3.88 14.57 -2.98
C VAL A 60 -4.33 13.26 -2.36
N GLY A 61 -5.57 12.87 -2.65
CA GLY A 61 -6.20 11.66 -2.14
C GLY A 61 -6.41 10.60 -3.22
N LEU A 62 -6.72 9.39 -2.78
CA LEU A 62 -7.20 8.30 -3.64
C LEU A 62 -8.08 7.37 -2.81
N SER A 63 -9.17 6.86 -3.39
CA SER A 63 -9.97 5.79 -2.80
C SER A 63 -9.37 4.44 -3.18
N LEU A 64 -9.09 3.59 -2.18
CA LEU A 64 -8.52 2.27 -2.36
C LEU A 64 -9.42 1.19 -1.76
N TYR A 65 -10.09 0.44 -2.61
CA TYR A 65 -10.95 -0.66 -2.19
C TYR A 65 -10.49 -1.98 -2.78
N ALA A 66 -10.42 -3.01 -1.93
CA ALA A 66 -10.24 -4.38 -2.36
C ALA A 66 -11.59 -5.11 -2.25
N THR A 67 -12.12 -5.51 -3.40
CA THR A 67 -13.37 -6.25 -3.50
C THR A 67 -13.16 -7.49 -4.34
N ARG A 68 -13.91 -8.52 -4.03
CA ARG A 68 -13.96 -9.73 -4.87
C ARG A 68 -15.23 -9.67 -5.69
N TYR A 69 -15.17 -9.01 -6.83
CA TYR A 69 -16.34 -8.79 -7.69
C TYR A 69 -16.89 -10.07 -8.32
N MET A 70 -16.10 -11.14 -8.34
CA MET A 70 -16.51 -12.34 -9.05
C MET A 70 -16.69 -13.51 -8.11
N SER A 71 -17.79 -14.23 -8.28
CA SER A 71 -17.95 -15.56 -7.70
C SER A 71 -16.85 -16.49 -8.24
N ALA A 72 -16.59 -17.59 -7.53
CA ALA A 72 -15.65 -18.61 -8.02
C ALA A 72 -16.05 -19.19 -9.38
N SER A 73 -17.37 -19.24 -9.70
CA SER A 73 -17.88 -19.66 -11.01
C SER A 73 -17.51 -18.65 -12.10
N THR A 74 -17.74 -17.36 -11.87
CA THR A 74 -17.41 -16.31 -12.83
C THR A 74 -15.90 -16.26 -13.11
N MET A 75 -15.06 -16.45 -12.09
CA MET A 75 -13.60 -16.52 -12.27
C MET A 75 -13.16 -17.71 -13.10
N ARG A 76 -13.88 -18.85 -13.05
CA ARG A 76 -13.58 -20.01 -13.92
C ARG A 76 -13.88 -19.73 -15.38
N GLU A 77 -14.87 -18.91 -15.66
CA GLU A 77 -15.31 -18.54 -17.02
C GLU A 77 -14.54 -17.34 -17.58
N ALA A 78 -13.80 -16.63 -16.73
CA ALA A 78 -13.03 -15.46 -17.15
C ALA A 78 -11.91 -15.85 -18.13
N THR A 79 -11.68 -15.01 -19.13
CA THR A 79 -10.54 -15.12 -20.04
C THR A 79 -9.21 -14.90 -19.32
N GLU A 80 -8.09 -15.35 -19.87
CA GLU A 80 -6.78 -15.16 -19.25
C GLU A 80 -6.41 -13.66 -19.06
N PRO A 81 -6.72 -12.74 -19.99
CA PRO A 81 -6.56 -11.30 -19.75
C PRO A 81 -7.40 -10.78 -18.58
N GLU A 82 -8.64 -11.25 -18.42
CA GLU A 82 -9.50 -10.86 -17.30
C GLU A 82 -8.97 -11.42 -15.98
N LYS A 83 -8.54 -12.68 -15.93
CA LYS A 83 -7.89 -13.26 -14.74
C LYS A 83 -6.64 -12.47 -14.34
N LEU A 84 -5.82 -12.09 -15.31
CA LEU A 84 -4.64 -11.29 -15.07
C LEU A 84 -5.02 -9.89 -14.55
N PHE A 85 -6.03 -9.25 -15.12
CA PHE A 85 -6.56 -7.97 -14.67
C PHE A 85 -7.05 -8.06 -13.21
N TYR A 86 -7.82 -9.09 -12.86
CA TYR A 86 -8.34 -9.28 -11.50
C TYR A 86 -7.30 -9.78 -10.50
N SER A 87 -6.20 -10.34 -10.94
CA SER A 87 -5.09 -10.75 -10.07
C SER A 87 -4.06 -9.64 -9.83
N ASN A 88 -4.10 -8.58 -10.63
CA ASN A 88 -3.21 -7.41 -10.52
C ASN A 88 -4.00 -6.14 -10.19
N GLY A 89 -3.33 -5.16 -9.63
CA GLY A 89 -3.92 -3.86 -9.33
C GLY A 89 -4.98 -3.93 -8.22
N ASP A 90 -6.15 -3.35 -8.47
CA ASP A 90 -7.22 -3.07 -7.51
C ASP A 90 -7.71 -4.27 -6.71
N TYR A 91 -7.59 -5.46 -7.27
CA TYR A 91 -8.18 -6.67 -6.70
C TYR A 91 -7.17 -7.58 -6.00
N ALA A 92 -5.89 -7.45 -6.32
CA ALA A 92 -4.83 -8.28 -5.75
C ALA A 92 -3.83 -7.49 -4.92
N ASN A 93 -3.63 -6.21 -5.24
CA ASN A 93 -2.67 -5.35 -4.56
C ASN A 93 -3.21 -3.92 -4.47
N MET A 94 -3.87 -3.59 -3.36
CA MET A 94 -4.47 -2.27 -3.15
C MET A 94 -3.46 -1.14 -3.35
N ILE A 95 -2.24 -1.28 -2.84
CA ILE A 95 -1.27 -0.20 -2.86
C ILE A 95 -0.62 0.02 -4.23
N ALA A 96 -0.76 -0.92 -5.17
CA ALA A 96 -0.22 -0.74 -6.52
C ALA A 96 -0.86 0.46 -7.26
N GLN A 97 -2.11 0.77 -6.96
CA GLN A 97 -2.83 1.92 -7.52
C GLN A 97 -2.24 3.27 -7.10
N LEU A 98 -1.54 3.31 -5.96
CA LEU A 98 -0.89 4.54 -5.48
C LEU A 98 0.28 4.98 -6.36
N LYS A 99 0.84 4.08 -7.16
CA LYS A 99 2.06 4.35 -7.93
C LYS A 99 1.91 5.62 -8.77
N GLU A 100 0.89 5.71 -9.60
CA GLU A 100 0.66 6.86 -10.47
C GLU A 100 0.46 8.16 -9.68
N ILE A 101 -0.37 8.13 -8.64
CA ILE A 101 -0.64 9.29 -7.78
C ILE A 101 0.63 9.79 -7.08
N VAL A 102 1.47 8.87 -6.61
CA VAL A 102 2.74 9.24 -5.97
C VAL A 102 3.75 9.76 -7.00
N GLU A 103 3.81 9.18 -8.19
CA GLU A 103 4.69 9.66 -9.27
C GLU A 103 4.30 11.06 -9.77
N LEU A 104 3.00 11.36 -9.84
CA LEU A 104 2.52 12.66 -10.30
C LEU A 104 2.62 13.76 -9.23
N TYR A 105 2.40 13.44 -7.96
CA TYR A 105 2.16 14.46 -6.93
C TYR A 105 3.01 14.30 -5.67
N GLY A 106 3.62 13.13 -5.43
CA GLY A 106 4.21 12.78 -4.14
C GLY A 106 5.47 13.54 -3.74
N ASP A 107 6.12 14.23 -4.67
CA ASP A 107 7.26 15.12 -4.42
C ASP A 107 6.85 16.52 -3.92
N ARG A 108 5.59 16.90 -4.12
CA ARG A 108 5.10 18.26 -3.85
C ARG A 108 3.84 18.31 -2.98
N LYS A 109 3.13 17.20 -2.83
CA LYS A 109 1.92 17.09 -2.00
C LYS A 109 1.96 15.85 -1.11
N PRO A 110 1.53 15.96 0.16
CA PRO A 110 1.27 14.79 0.97
C PRO A 110 0.11 13.98 0.36
N ILE A 111 0.25 12.66 0.37
CA ILE A 111 -0.76 11.75 -0.16
C ILE A 111 -1.65 11.24 0.97
N MET A 112 -2.94 11.17 0.70
CA MET A 112 -3.96 10.60 1.59
C MET A 112 -4.64 9.42 0.91
N ILE A 113 -4.81 8.32 1.61
CA ILE A 113 -5.82 7.33 1.25
C ILE A 113 -7.12 7.81 1.87
N SER A 114 -7.92 8.53 1.07
CA SER A 114 -9.11 9.23 1.53
C SER A 114 -10.29 8.32 1.83
N GLU A 115 -10.29 7.14 1.23
CA GLU A 115 -11.19 6.05 1.54
C GLU A 115 -10.46 4.73 1.34
N SER A 116 -10.65 3.78 2.23
CA SER A 116 -10.12 2.44 2.04
C SER A 116 -10.97 1.40 2.72
N GLY A 117 -10.94 0.19 2.18
CA GLY A 117 -11.58 -0.94 2.81
C GLY A 117 -11.34 -2.22 2.02
N SER A 118 -11.45 -3.36 2.69
CA SER A 118 -11.50 -4.64 2.04
C SER A 118 -12.78 -5.36 2.42
N SER A 119 -13.53 -5.77 1.41
CA SER A 119 -14.79 -6.47 1.64
C SER A 119 -14.55 -7.84 2.27
N HIS A 120 -15.22 -8.11 3.37
CA HIS A 120 -15.20 -9.42 4.02
C HIS A 120 -16.44 -10.27 3.72
N SER A 121 -17.48 -9.68 3.11
CA SER A 121 -18.65 -10.38 2.61
C SER A 121 -19.36 -9.58 1.54
N ILE A 122 -20.24 -10.25 0.80
CA ILE A 122 -21.13 -9.65 -0.20
C ILE A 122 -22.54 -9.85 0.30
N ASN A 123 -23.29 -8.77 0.47
CA ASN A 123 -24.68 -8.82 0.89
C ASN A 123 -25.56 -9.42 -0.21
N GLY A 124 -26.38 -10.41 0.12
CA GLY A 124 -27.34 -11.01 -0.81
C GLY A 124 -27.23 -12.52 -0.92
N LYS A 125 -27.68 -13.09 -2.04
CA LYS A 125 -27.91 -14.53 -2.20
C LYS A 125 -26.69 -15.42 -1.99
N ASP A 126 -25.50 -14.88 -2.12
CA ASP A 126 -24.27 -15.69 -2.15
C ASP A 126 -23.45 -15.61 -0.86
N ASN A 127 -23.84 -14.89 0.15
CA ASN A 127 -23.17 -14.72 1.47
C ASN A 127 -21.77 -15.35 1.52
N VAL A 128 -20.91 -14.97 0.58
CA VAL A 128 -19.58 -15.55 0.47
C VAL A 128 -18.71 -14.93 1.56
N ASP A 129 -18.17 -15.76 2.43
CA ASP A 129 -17.18 -15.32 3.41
C ASP A 129 -15.85 -14.98 2.71
N LEU A 130 -15.51 -13.70 2.76
CA LEU A 130 -14.26 -13.15 2.22
C LEU A 130 -13.28 -12.70 3.34
N THR A 131 -13.51 -13.12 4.58
CA THR A 131 -12.71 -12.67 5.72
C THR A 131 -11.21 -12.90 5.53
N SER A 132 -10.79 -14.04 5.00
CA SER A 132 -9.38 -14.33 4.74
C SER A 132 -8.79 -13.41 3.67
N PHE A 133 -9.55 -13.13 2.62
CA PHE A 133 -9.15 -12.17 1.59
C PHE A 133 -9.03 -10.76 2.18
N ALA A 134 -10.03 -10.31 2.93
CA ALA A 134 -10.01 -8.99 3.56
C ALA A 134 -8.83 -8.81 4.52
N LYS A 135 -8.54 -9.82 5.35
CA LYS A 135 -7.35 -9.81 6.22
C LYS A 135 -6.07 -9.62 5.42
N ARG A 136 -5.92 -10.37 4.32
CA ARG A 136 -4.73 -10.29 3.48
C ARG A 136 -4.56 -8.91 2.84
N GLN A 137 -5.64 -8.31 2.35
CA GLN A 137 -5.60 -6.98 1.75
C GLN A 137 -5.27 -5.89 2.79
N LEU A 138 -5.82 -5.98 4.00
CA LEU A 138 -5.45 -5.07 5.08
C LEU A 138 -3.99 -5.25 5.51
N GLU A 139 -3.47 -6.48 5.53
CA GLU A 139 -2.03 -6.72 5.76
C GLU A 139 -1.17 -6.01 4.72
N ILE A 140 -1.50 -6.13 3.44
CA ILE A 140 -0.78 -5.46 2.33
C ILE A 140 -0.82 -3.94 2.55
N LEU A 141 -2.01 -3.38 2.78
CA LEU A 141 -2.18 -1.95 2.97
C LEU A 141 -1.38 -1.44 4.17
N TYR A 142 -1.67 -1.92 5.37
CA TYR A 142 -1.13 -1.37 6.61
C TYR A 142 0.32 -1.79 6.89
N THR A 143 0.84 -2.82 6.24
CA THR A 143 2.23 -3.25 6.39
C THR A 143 3.15 -2.56 5.40
N TYR A 144 2.71 -2.46 4.13
CA TYR A 144 3.61 -2.06 3.05
C TYR A 144 3.49 -0.62 2.60
N VAL A 145 2.35 0.06 2.84
CA VAL A 145 2.16 1.42 2.35
C VAL A 145 3.28 2.36 2.81
N ASN A 146 3.63 2.34 4.09
CA ASN A 146 4.67 3.20 4.64
C ASN A 146 6.07 2.88 4.11
N MET A 147 6.30 1.62 3.74
CA MET A 147 7.57 1.15 3.23
C MET A 147 7.76 1.53 1.76
N VAL A 148 6.70 1.40 0.96
CA VAL A 148 6.77 1.61 -0.50
C VAL A 148 6.49 3.06 -0.87
N TYR A 149 5.54 3.69 -0.17
CA TYR A 149 5.05 5.06 -0.44
C TYR A 149 5.09 5.92 0.83
N PRO A 150 6.28 6.35 1.28
CA PRO A 150 6.42 7.19 2.48
C PRO A 150 5.74 8.54 2.36
N GLN A 151 5.31 8.94 1.16
CA GLN A 151 4.50 10.13 0.88
C GLN A 151 3.07 10.01 1.40
N VAL A 152 2.56 8.80 1.62
CA VAL A 152 1.25 8.57 2.24
C VAL A 152 1.32 8.93 3.73
N LYS A 153 0.53 9.93 4.13
CA LYS A 153 0.52 10.48 5.49
C LYS A 153 -0.79 10.24 6.24
N CYS A 154 -1.82 9.81 5.54
CA CYS A 154 -3.14 9.57 6.13
C CYS A 154 -3.81 8.37 5.45
N ILE A 155 -4.48 7.53 6.24
CA ILE A 155 -5.31 6.43 5.76
C ILE A 155 -6.64 6.50 6.49
N LEU A 156 -7.74 6.64 5.74
CA LEU A 156 -9.09 6.58 6.27
C LEU A 156 -9.71 5.23 5.90
N HIS A 157 -10.21 4.52 6.91
CA HIS A 157 -10.93 3.26 6.72
C HIS A 157 -12.43 3.52 6.58
N PHE A 158 -13.05 2.99 5.54
CA PHE A 158 -14.50 3.04 5.33
C PHE A 158 -15.17 1.93 6.13
N ASP A 159 -15.50 2.22 7.39
CA ASP A 159 -16.13 1.27 8.31
C ASP A 159 -17.66 1.25 8.11
N SER A 160 -18.10 0.67 6.99
CA SER A 160 -19.50 0.69 6.60
C SER A 160 -19.94 -0.61 5.95
N ASN A 161 -21.20 -0.99 6.25
CA ASN A 161 -21.94 -2.04 5.55
C ASN A 161 -23.11 -1.38 4.81
N PRO A 162 -22.93 -0.98 3.53
CA PRO A 162 -24.00 -0.44 2.74
C PRO A 162 -25.13 -1.46 2.59
N SER A 163 -26.34 -1.08 2.96
CA SER A 163 -27.51 -1.95 2.84
C SER A 163 -27.88 -2.24 1.39
N GLY A 164 -28.26 -3.48 1.11
CA GLY A 164 -28.76 -3.91 -0.18
C GLY A 164 -28.06 -5.15 -0.74
N ALA A 165 -28.78 -5.95 -1.50
CA ALA A 165 -28.25 -7.15 -2.13
C ALA A 165 -27.16 -6.78 -3.16
N GLY A 166 -26.04 -7.50 -3.13
CA GLY A 166 -24.90 -7.25 -4.02
C GLY A 166 -23.93 -6.18 -3.57
N ASN A 167 -24.19 -5.49 -2.44
CA ASN A 167 -23.25 -4.55 -1.87
C ASN A 167 -22.18 -5.25 -1.05
N TYR A 168 -21.00 -4.69 -1.07
CA TYR A 168 -19.83 -5.19 -0.33
C TYR A 168 -19.85 -4.68 1.12
N ASP A 169 -19.58 -5.56 2.06
CA ASP A 169 -19.45 -5.21 3.46
C ASP A 169 -17.97 -4.93 3.80
N PHE A 170 -17.67 -3.69 4.14
CA PHE A 170 -16.34 -3.21 4.53
C PHE A 170 -16.24 -3.00 6.05
N SER A 171 -17.32 -3.25 6.78
CA SER A 171 -17.36 -2.92 8.21
C SER A 171 -16.44 -3.79 9.05
N LEU A 172 -15.72 -3.15 9.97
CA LEU A 172 -14.96 -3.85 11.01
C LEU A 172 -15.90 -4.31 12.15
N TYR A 173 -16.97 -3.54 12.42
CA TYR A 173 -17.93 -3.90 13.45
C TYR A 173 -18.76 -5.14 13.10
N GLY A 174 -18.92 -5.43 11.81
CA GLY A 174 -19.64 -6.62 11.32
C GLY A 174 -18.82 -7.92 11.36
N ASN A 175 -17.50 -7.82 11.56
CA ASN A 175 -16.60 -8.98 11.56
C ASN A 175 -15.54 -8.85 12.65
N GLN A 176 -15.75 -9.51 13.78
CA GLN A 176 -14.85 -9.42 14.94
C GLN A 176 -13.43 -9.91 14.62
N THR A 177 -13.29 -10.95 13.80
CA THR A 177 -11.98 -11.49 13.39
C THR A 177 -11.21 -10.47 12.56
N LEU A 178 -11.87 -9.77 11.64
CA LEU A 178 -11.26 -8.72 10.84
C LEU A 178 -10.90 -7.49 11.68
N LYS A 179 -11.77 -7.10 12.60
CA LYS A 179 -11.53 -5.99 13.55
C LYS A 179 -10.29 -6.23 14.40
N GLU A 180 -10.18 -7.42 15.02
CA GLU A 180 -9.01 -7.77 15.83
C GLU A 180 -7.72 -7.80 14.99
N HIS A 181 -7.83 -8.27 13.75
CA HIS A 181 -6.70 -8.28 12.82
C HIS A 181 -6.26 -6.85 12.48
N TRP A 182 -7.20 -5.97 12.13
CA TRP A 182 -6.92 -4.56 11.86
C TRP A 182 -6.30 -3.85 13.07
N GLN A 183 -6.82 -4.11 14.27
CA GLN A 183 -6.25 -3.58 15.51
C GLN A 183 -4.79 -4.00 15.70
N LYS A 184 -4.44 -5.26 15.41
CA LYS A 184 -3.04 -5.73 15.49
C LYS A 184 -2.13 -5.04 14.48
N LEU A 185 -2.64 -4.71 13.30
CA LEU A 185 -1.87 -4.02 12.26
C LEU A 185 -1.60 -2.55 12.61
N THR A 186 -2.51 -1.91 13.33
CA THR A 186 -2.45 -0.47 13.63
C THR A 186 -1.96 -0.16 15.04
N SER A 187 -2.22 -1.02 16.02
CA SER A 187 -1.81 -0.81 17.41
C SER A 187 -0.36 -1.24 17.64
N GLY A 188 0.39 -0.40 18.35
CA GLY A 188 1.80 -0.68 18.66
C GLY A 188 2.74 -0.65 17.45
N ASN A 189 2.26 -0.22 16.30
CA ASN A 189 3.07 0.01 15.12
C ASN A 189 3.52 1.47 15.11
N SER A 190 4.83 1.70 15.24
CA SER A 190 5.41 3.06 15.25
C SER A 190 5.21 3.86 13.94
N ALA A 191 4.72 3.20 12.88
CA ALA A 191 4.37 3.87 11.63
C ALA A 191 3.01 4.60 11.70
N PHE A 192 2.16 4.29 12.69
CA PHE A 192 0.86 4.91 12.87
C PHE A 192 0.82 5.70 14.18
N LEU A 193 0.39 6.96 14.09
CA LEU A 193 0.17 7.79 15.27
C LEU A 193 -1.11 7.36 15.98
N THR A 194 -1.06 7.22 17.30
CA THR A 194 -2.20 6.86 18.14
C THR A 194 -2.78 8.05 18.90
N GLY A 195 -2.07 9.18 18.88
CA GLY A 195 -2.47 10.44 19.48
C GLY A 195 -1.90 11.64 18.74
N LEU A 196 -2.44 12.83 19.03
CA LEU A 196 -2.03 14.08 18.35
C LEU A 196 -0.56 14.48 18.63
N ASP A 197 -0.04 14.04 19.78
CA ASP A 197 1.34 14.36 20.21
C ASP A 197 2.34 13.25 19.88
N ASP A 198 1.87 12.13 19.32
CA ASP A 198 2.73 11.03 18.93
C ASP A 198 3.60 11.41 17.74
N LYS A 199 4.80 10.86 17.70
CA LYS A 199 5.74 11.03 16.59
C LYS A 199 6.05 9.67 15.99
N ALA A 200 6.03 9.60 14.67
CA ALA A 200 6.54 8.44 13.97
C ALA A 200 8.07 8.37 14.18
N GLU A 201 8.54 7.28 14.80
CA GLU A 201 9.94 7.12 15.19
C GLU A 201 10.80 6.50 14.08
N LYS A 202 10.17 5.85 13.09
CA LYS A 202 10.88 5.06 12.08
C LYS A 202 10.46 5.43 10.68
N ALA A 203 11.47 5.62 9.82
CA ALA A 203 11.30 5.74 8.38
C ALA A 203 11.95 4.54 7.69
N TYR A 204 11.31 4.05 6.63
CA TYR A 204 11.93 3.08 5.73
C TYR A 204 12.77 3.83 4.70
N VAL A 205 13.94 3.28 4.41
CA VAL A 205 14.79 3.71 3.30
C VAL A 205 15.03 2.54 2.37
N LYS A 206 15.28 2.80 1.10
CA LYS A 206 15.69 1.73 0.19
C LYS A 206 17.03 1.16 0.66
N ALA A 207 17.24 -0.14 0.45
CA ALA A 207 18.45 -0.80 0.93
C ALA A 207 19.73 -0.11 0.43
N GLN A 208 19.78 0.24 -0.84
CA GLN A 208 20.93 0.95 -1.46
C GLN A 208 21.14 2.39 -0.94
N ASP A 209 20.15 2.98 -0.29
CA ASP A 209 20.25 4.33 0.28
C ASP A 209 20.56 4.29 1.79
N TYR A 210 20.69 3.08 2.35
CA TYR A 210 20.94 2.91 3.78
C TYR A 210 22.40 3.20 4.13
N SER A 211 22.58 4.08 5.12
CA SER A 211 23.85 4.34 5.79
C SER A 211 23.59 4.68 7.25
N GLY A 212 23.98 3.79 8.17
CA GLY A 212 23.61 3.95 9.57
C GLY A 212 24.55 3.30 10.56
N LYS A 213 24.38 3.67 11.84
CA LYS A 213 25.07 3.11 13.01
C LYS A 213 24.10 2.40 13.97
N ASP A 214 22.96 1.96 13.45
CA ASP A 214 21.96 1.30 14.27
C ASP A 214 22.51 0.02 14.89
N LYS A 215 22.14 -0.27 16.13
CA LYS A 215 22.51 -1.52 16.79
C LYS A 215 21.86 -2.74 16.14
N GLU A 216 20.68 -2.53 15.58
CA GLU A 216 19.95 -3.55 14.83
C GLU A 216 19.59 -3.00 13.45
N LEU A 217 20.02 -3.68 12.41
CA LEU A 217 19.62 -3.45 11.03
C LEU A 217 18.42 -4.35 10.73
N TRP A 218 17.28 -3.74 10.39
CA TRP A 218 16.10 -4.46 9.98
C TRP A 218 15.91 -4.37 8.46
N LEU A 219 15.95 -5.51 7.81
CA LEU A 219 15.67 -5.68 6.39
C LEU A 219 14.20 -6.05 6.21
N TYR A 220 13.50 -5.34 5.33
CA TYR A 220 12.11 -5.63 4.95
C TYR A 220 12.05 -5.89 3.46
N THR A 221 11.31 -6.92 3.06
CA THR A 221 11.10 -7.25 1.66
C THR A 221 9.64 -6.99 1.29
N TYR A 222 9.42 -6.07 0.36
CA TYR A 222 8.12 -5.90 -0.26
C TYR A 222 7.93 -6.96 -1.34
N CYS A 223 6.94 -7.82 -1.16
CA CYS A 223 6.57 -8.85 -2.12
C CYS A 223 5.06 -9.05 -2.10
N VAL A 224 4.42 -8.71 -3.20
CA VAL A 224 3.01 -9.00 -3.48
C VAL A 224 2.95 -9.55 -4.90
N LEU A 225 2.54 -10.81 -5.04
CA LEU A 225 2.48 -11.51 -6.32
C LEU A 225 1.03 -11.71 -6.76
N PRO A 226 0.75 -11.70 -8.07
CA PRO A 226 -0.57 -12.01 -8.61
C PRO A 226 -1.10 -13.36 -8.10
N GLY A 227 -2.37 -13.40 -7.72
CA GLY A 227 -2.98 -14.61 -7.18
C GLY A 227 -2.58 -14.98 -5.75
N ASP A 228 -1.71 -14.18 -5.10
CA ASP A 228 -1.25 -14.36 -3.72
C ASP A 228 -0.77 -15.78 -3.40
N PRO A 229 0.19 -16.33 -4.18
CA PRO A 229 0.73 -17.66 -3.92
C PRO A 229 1.52 -17.69 -2.61
N GLU A 230 1.56 -18.86 -1.96
CA GLU A 230 2.44 -19.05 -0.81
C GLU A 230 3.87 -18.66 -1.20
N THR A 231 4.44 -17.71 -0.47
CA THR A 231 5.74 -17.10 -0.80
C THR A 231 6.71 -17.29 0.36
N THR A 232 7.91 -17.73 0.05
CA THR A 232 9.02 -17.86 0.99
C THR A 232 10.09 -16.82 0.66
N VAL A 233 10.50 -16.04 1.66
CA VAL A 233 11.61 -15.09 1.55
C VAL A 233 12.76 -15.57 2.43
N THR A 234 13.92 -15.71 1.82
CA THR A 234 15.15 -16.18 2.49
C THR A 234 16.20 -15.07 2.46
N TYR A 235 16.79 -14.81 3.60
CA TYR A 235 17.90 -13.87 3.79
C TYR A 235 19.18 -14.66 4.05
N THR A 236 20.21 -14.39 3.26
CA THR A 236 21.50 -15.05 3.32
C THR A 236 22.60 -14.02 3.53
N TYR A 237 23.45 -14.22 4.52
CA TYR A 237 24.60 -13.39 4.84
C TYR A 237 25.87 -14.23 4.75
N ASP A 238 26.84 -13.81 3.94
CA ASP A 238 28.10 -14.54 3.67
C ASP A 238 27.88 -16.03 3.36
N GLY A 239 26.90 -16.31 2.49
CA GLY A 239 26.56 -17.68 2.07
C GLY A 239 25.75 -18.50 3.11
N LYS A 240 25.49 -17.96 4.31
CA LYS A 240 24.73 -18.64 5.34
C LYS A 240 23.31 -18.07 5.45
N VAL A 241 22.31 -18.93 5.42
CA VAL A 241 20.91 -18.52 5.68
C VAL A 241 20.79 -18.02 7.12
N ILE A 242 20.38 -16.77 7.28
CA ILE A 242 20.15 -16.13 8.59
C ILE A 242 18.66 -16.04 8.94
N LYS A 243 17.79 -16.04 7.95
CA LYS A 243 16.34 -16.05 8.14
C LYS A 243 15.62 -16.61 6.93
N GLU A 244 14.59 -17.41 7.19
CA GLU A 244 13.57 -17.80 6.23
C GLU A 244 12.19 -17.48 6.81
N THR A 245 11.27 -16.95 6.02
CA THR A 245 9.94 -16.57 6.46
C THR A 245 8.91 -16.72 5.35
N LYS A 246 7.71 -17.15 5.71
CA LYS A 246 6.53 -17.26 4.83
C LYS A 246 5.42 -16.27 5.20
N THR A 247 5.64 -15.46 6.21
CA THR A 247 4.61 -14.54 6.73
C THR A 247 5.03 -13.09 6.61
N MET A 248 4.10 -12.23 6.22
CA MET A 248 4.27 -10.78 6.25
C MET A 248 4.31 -10.24 7.70
N PRO A 249 5.05 -9.16 7.91
CA PRO A 249 6.02 -8.57 6.97
C PRO A 249 7.23 -9.49 6.81
N PHE A 250 7.65 -9.72 5.56
CA PHE A 250 8.88 -10.45 5.30
C PHE A 250 10.06 -9.61 5.78
N ARG A 251 10.62 -9.96 6.94
CA ARG A 251 11.68 -9.18 7.59
C ARG A 251 12.75 -10.05 8.24
N CYS A 252 13.95 -9.50 8.29
CA CYS A 252 15.09 -10.07 8.99
C CYS A 252 15.81 -9.00 9.80
N GLY A 253 16.02 -9.24 11.10
CA GLY A 253 16.85 -8.41 11.96
C GLY A 253 18.27 -8.92 12.02
N MET A 254 19.24 -8.03 11.93
CA MET A 254 20.67 -8.31 12.07
C MET A 254 21.26 -7.41 13.16
N ASN A 255 21.91 -8.01 14.16
CA ASN A 255 22.67 -7.25 15.13
C ASN A 255 23.99 -6.79 14.50
N THR A 256 24.17 -5.48 14.34
CA THR A 256 25.33 -4.90 13.66
C THR A 256 26.64 -5.13 14.43
N ALA A 257 26.59 -5.43 15.72
CA ALA A 257 27.78 -5.81 16.50
C ALA A 257 28.38 -7.15 16.02
N ASN A 258 27.56 -8.03 15.42
CA ASN A 258 27.99 -9.31 14.88
C ASN A 258 28.50 -9.25 13.44
N ILE A 259 28.45 -8.07 12.82
CA ILE A 259 29.00 -7.82 11.50
C ILE A 259 30.44 -7.35 11.68
N SER A 260 31.41 -8.02 11.09
CA SER A 260 32.82 -7.59 11.10
C SER A 260 33.02 -6.37 10.19
N ASP A 261 34.10 -5.62 10.38
CA ASP A 261 34.46 -4.57 9.42
C ASP A 261 34.90 -5.22 8.10
N GLY A 262 34.51 -4.61 6.99
CA GLY A 262 34.78 -5.09 5.63
C GLY A 262 33.54 -5.23 4.76
N GLU A 263 33.72 -5.91 3.64
CA GLU A 263 32.64 -6.21 2.67
C GLU A 263 32.05 -7.58 2.94
N HIS A 264 30.73 -7.67 2.85
CA HIS A 264 29.96 -8.88 3.10
C HIS A 264 28.92 -9.09 1.99
N SER A 265 28.63 -10.34 1.67
CA SER A 265 27.55 -10.71 0.78
C SER A 265 26.23 -10.76 1.54
N LEU A 266 25.22 -10.03 1.03
CA LEU A 266 23.85 -10.10 1.51
C LEU A 266 22.95 -10.48 0.32
N VAL A 267 22.21 -11.57 0.43
CA VAL A 267 21.32 -12.03 -0.64
C VAL A 267 19.93 -12.21 -0.08
N VAL A 268 18.95 -11.61 -0.74
CA VAL A 268 17.53 -11.87 -0.49
C VAL A 268 16.95 -12.64 -1.66
N SER A 269 16.37 -13.81 -1.42
CA SER A 269 15.70 -14.60 -2.42
C SER A 269 14.22 -14.77 -2.08
N VAL A 270 13.39 -14.66 -3.12
CA VAL A 270 11.95 -14.85 -3.06
C VAL A 270 11.61 -16.05 -3.92
N LYS A 271 10.86 -17.01 -3.37
CA LYS A 271 10.31 -18.16 -4.08
C LYS A 271 8.84 -18.30 -3.77
N ALA A 272 8.03 -18.47 -4.79
CA ALA A 272 6.60 -18.68 -4.65
C ALA A 272 6.16 -20.05 -5.18
N ALA A 273 5.02 -20.54 -4.68
CA ALA A 273 4.50 -21.86 -5.01
C ALA A 273 4.09 -21.99 -6.50
N ASP A 274 3.83 -20.88 -7.18
CA ASP A 274 3.54 -20.81 -8.61
C ASP A 274 4.77 -20.89 -9.51
N GLY A 275 5.97 -20.98 -8.93
CA GLY A 275 7.24 -21.06 -9.65
C GLY A 275 7.95 -19.73 -9.83
N TYR A 276 7.38 -18.60 -9.34
CA TYR A 276 8.10 -17.34 -9.35
C TYR A 276 9.36 -17.43 -8.47
N GLU A 277 10.46 -16.94 -9.01
CA GLU A 277 11.73 -16.84 -8.27
C GLU A 277 12.42 -15.52 -8.61
N LYS A 278 12.91 -14.83 -7.57
CA LYS A 278 13.75 -13.64 -7.71
C LYS A 278 14.86 -13.66 -6.68
N VAL A 279 16.08 -13.38 -7.14
CA VAL A 279 17.27 -13.26 -6.29
C VAL A 279 17.77 -11.82 -6.37
N MET A 280 18.01 -11.22 -5.23
CA MET A 280 18.49 -9.84 -5.09
C MET A 280 19.83 -9.87 -4.33
N PRO A 281 20.96 -9.93 -5.04
CA PRO A 281 22.27 -9.84 -4.42
C PRO A 281 22.58 -8.39 -4.06
N MET A 282 23.11 -8.19 -2.87
CA MET A 282 23.53 -6.90 -2.34
C MET A 282 24.90 -7.04 -1.69
N LYS A 283 25.60 -5.94 -1.60
CA LYS A 283 26.86 -5.82 -0.86
C LYS A 283 26.61 -5.00 0.42
N LEU A 284 26.89 -5.59 1.56
CA LEU A 284 26.87 -4.90 2.84
C LEU A 284 28.32 -4.56 3.20
N VAL A 285 28.58 -3.28 3.54
CA VAL A 285 29.91 -2.83 3.97
C VAL A 285 29.80 -2.24 5.36
N LYS A 286 30.70 -2.69 6.25
CA LYS A 286 30.85 -2.07 7.56
C LYS A 286 32.23 -1.43 7.68
N ALA A 287 32.27 -0.15 8.00
CA ALA A 287 33.50 0.60 8.25
C ALA A 287 33.30 1.65 9.34
N ASN A 288 34.18 1.71 10.31
CA ASN A 288 34.11 2.67 11.42
C ASN A 288 32.75 2.70 12.15
N GLY A 289 32.14 1.53 12.27
CA GLY A 289 30.84 1.35 12.89
C GLY A 289 29.65 1.79 12.05
N VAL A 290 29.86 2.27 10.83
CA VAL A 290 28.80 2.57 9.85
C VAL A 290 28.55 1.35 8.98
N VAL A 291 27.30 0.99 8.77
CA VAL A 291 26.88 -0.03 7.82
C VAL A 291 26.22 0.65 6.62
N THR A 292 26.64 0.30 5.42
CA THR A 292 25.99 0.68 4.15
C THR A 292 25.59 -0.56 3.38
N ILE A 293 24.61 -0.43 2.49
CA ILE A 293 24.17 -1.51 1.62
C ILE A 293 24.15 -0.95 0.19
N ASP A 294 24.79 -1.62 -0.73
CA ASP A 294 24.83 -1.29 -2.15
C ASP A 294 24.24 -2.45 -2.97
N GLU A 295 23.73 -2.17 -4.16
CA GLU A 295 23.43 -3.22 -5.12
C GLU A 295 24.75 -3.92 -5.51
N ALA A 296 24.77 -5.25 -5.48
CA ALA A 296 25.92 -5.97 -6.01
C ALA A 296 26.00 -5.73 -7.54
N ALA A 297 27.17 -5.36 -8.04
CA ALA A 297 27.41 -5.31 -9.48
C ALA A 297 27.06 -6.68 -10.09
N GLN A 298 26.19 -6.66 -11.11
CA GLN A 298 25.81 -7.86 -11.87
C GLN A 298 26.98 -8.42 -12.65
#